data_a50cb6221cf782943883e73356b79a53
#
_entry.id   a50cb6221cf782943883e73356b79a53
#
_cell.length_a   1.000
_cell.length_b   1.000
_cell.length_c   1.000
_cell.angle_alpha   90.00
_cell.angle_beta   90.00
_cell.angle_gamma   90.00
#
_symmetry.space_group_name_H-M   'P 1'
#
loop_
_entity.id
_entity.type
_entity.pdbx_description
1 polymer ?
#
loop_
_entity_poly.entity_id
_entity_poly.type
_entity_poly.pdbx_seq_one_letter_code
_entity_poly.pdbx_strand_id
1 'polypeptide(L)'
;EAVDDAFPGSRLHIDNPGGRFEVLIEQPGLLRPLRTAELSDGTLRYLLWIAALLSPRPPALLVLNEPETSLHPDLLPALGRLVGQAAQHSQVLVVSHAARLVATLEEHPECHSLGLEKDFGETRIQGLRELDRPAWYWPVR
;
A
#
# COMPACT_ATOMS: atom_id res chain seq x y z
N GLU A 1 -2.17 -16.38 -0.75
CA GLU A 1 -3.38 -15.59 -0.49
C GLU A 1 -3.21 -14.15 -1.00
N ALA A 2 -2.30 -13.30 -0.47
CA ALA A 2 -2.12 -11.92 -0.92
C ALA A 2 -1.71 -11.77 -2.41
N VAL A 3 -0.95 -12.72 -2.95
CA VAL A 3 -0.61 -12.76 -4.38
C VAL A 3 -1.83 -13.14 -5.22
N ASP A 4 -2.59 -14.12 -4.77
CA ASP A 4 -3.80 -14.58 -5.46
C ASP A 4 -4.91 -13.52 -5.44
N ASP A 5 -5.02 -12.73 -4.37
CA ASP A 5 -5.95 -11.60 -4.27
C ASP A 5 -5.68 -10.51 -5.30
N ALA A 6 -4.40 -10.22 -5.57
CA ALA A 6 -3.98 -9.21 -6.56
C ALA A 6 -3.91 -9.76 -7.99
N PHE A 7 -3.52 -11.02 -8.12
CA PHE A 7 -3.31 -11.73 -9.40
C PHE A 7 -4.03 -13.06 -9.37
N PRO A 8 -5.35 -13.11 -9.64
CA PRO A 8 -6.19 -14.28 -9.47
C PRO A 8 -5.63 -15.55 -10.11
N GLY A 9 -5.54 -16.62 -9.32
CA GLY A 9 -4.99 -17.90 -9.72
C GLY A 9 -3.45 -17.98 -9.74
N SER A 10 -2.77 -16.87 -9.43
CA SER A 10 -1.29 -16.83 -9.40
C SER A 10 -0.73 -17.34 -8.08
N ARG A 11 0.45 -17.98 -8.15
CA ARG A 11 1.18 -18.49 -6.99
C ARG A 11 2.62 -18.02 -7.00
N LEU A 12 3.11 -17.65 -5.83
CA LEU A 12 4.51 -17.26 -5.64
C LEU A 12 5.30 -18.46 -5.13
N HIS A 13 6.44 -18.71 -5.76
CA HIS A 13 7.42 -19.70 -5.33
C HIS A 13 8.76 -19.02 -5.09
N ILE A 14 9.49 -19.50 -4.09
CA ILE A 14 10.87 -19.09 -3.85
C ILE A 14 11.73 -20.30 -4.12
N ASP A 15 12.61 -20.19 -5.11
CA ASP A 15 13.59 -21.20 -5.45
C ASP A 15 14.98 -20.78 -4.95
N ASN A 16 15.87 -21.73 -4.77
CA ASN A 16 17.23 -21.49 -4.28
C ASN A 16 18.29 -22.27 -5.09
N PRO A 17 18.40 -22.00 -6.39
CA PRO A 17 19.39 -22.64 -7.21
C PRO A 17 20.80 -22.13 -6.87
N GLY A 18 21.63 -23.01 -6.27
CA GLY A 18 23.03 -22.69 -5.99
C GLY A 18 23.24 -21.62 -4.90
N GLY A 19 22.32 -21.49 -3.94
CA GLY A 19 22.42 -20.57 -2.81
C GLY A 19 21.93 -19.14 -3.09
N ARG A 20 21.30 -18.90 -4.24
CA ARG A 20 20.61 -17.64 -4.57
C ARG A 20 19.11 -17.83 -4.54
N PHE A 21 18.41 -17.00 -3.77
CA PHE A 21 16.95 -16.99 -3.77
C PHE A 21 16.43 -16.32 -5.03
N GLU A 22 15.54 -17.01 -5.74
CA GLU A 22 14.84 -16.50 -6.92
C GLU A 22 13.34 -16.54 -6.65
N VAL A 23 12.66 -15.42 -6.90
CA VAL A 23 11.21 -15.34 -6.82
C VAL A 23 10.64 -15.70 -8.18
N LEU A 24 9.74 -16.67 -8.19
CA LEU A 24 9.02 -17.17 -9.36
C LEU A 24 7.53 -16.97 -9.16
N ILE A 25 6.82 -16.60 -10.22
CA ILE A 25 5.35 -16.51 -10.22
C ILE A 25 4.78 -17.46 -11.25
N GLU A 26 3.96 -18.40 -10.79
CA GLU A 26 3.07 -19.16 -11.67
C GLU A 26 1.82 -18.33 -11.94
N GLN A 27 1.45 -18.22 -13.22
CA GLN A 27 0.22 -17.56 -13.65
C GLN A 27 -0.62 -18.52 -14.50
N PRO A 28 -1.96 -18.47 -14.36
CA PRO A 28 -2.85 -19.25 -15.20
C PRO A 28 -2.60 -19.01 -16.68
N GLY A 29 -2.55 -20.09 -17.45
CA GLY A 29 -2.31 -19.99 -18.90
C GLY A 29 -0.85 -19.96 -19.34
N LEU A 30 0.10 -19.85 -18.41
CA LEU A 30 1.53 -19.97 -18.73
C LEU A 30 2.03 -21.40 -18.49
N LEU A 31 2.90 -21.89 -19.39
CA LEU A 31 3.45 -23.25 -19.31
C LEU A 31 4.61 -23.38 -18.31
N ARG A 32 5.16 -22.26 -17.87
CA ARG A 32 6.24 -22.21 -16.89
C ARG A 32 6.11 -20.98 -15.99
N PRO A 33 6.69 -21.01 -14.79
CA PRO A 33 6.76 -19.83 -13.94
C PRO A 33 7.55 -18.69 -14.62
N LEU A 34 7.15 -17.46 -14.33
CA LEU A 34 7.88 -16.24 -14.68
C LEU A 34 8.95 -15.96 -13.63
N ARG A 35 10.14 -15.59 -14.09
CA ARG A 35 11.22 -15.10 -13.24
C ARG A 35 11.03 -13.62 -12.92
N THR A 36 11.66 -13.16 -11.85
CA THR A 36 11.63 -11.75 -11.43
C THR A 36 11.96 -10.78 -12.58
N ALA A 37 12.91 -11.10 -13.44
CA ALA A 37 13.32 -10.27 -14.58
C ALA A 37 12.27 -10.19 -15.70
N GLU A 38 11.25 -11.05 -15.68
CA GLU A 38 10.16 -11.09 -16.67
C GLU A 38 8.89 -10.39 -16.18
N LEU A 39 8.89 -9.95 -14.90
CA LEU A 39 7.75 -9.28 -14.30
C LEU A 39 7.74 -7.78 -14.63
N SER A 40 6.54 -7.22 -14.72
CA SER A 40 6.38 -5.76 -14.83
C SER A 40 6.81 -5.04 -13.56
N ASP A 41 7.20 -3.77 -13.68
CA ASP A 41 7.54 -2.93 -12.53
C ASP A 41 6.39 -2.85 -11.52
N GLY A 42 5.14 -2.77 -11.99
CA GLY A 42 3.96 -2.76 -11.12
C GLY A 42 3.81 -4.06 -10.35
N THR A 43 4.03 -5.22 -10.99
CA THR A 43 4.01 -6.53 -10.31
C THR A 43 5.10 -6.61 -9.26
N LEU A 44 6.33 -6.22 -9.60
CA LEU A 44 7.46 -6.21 -8.66
C LEU A 44 7.18 -5.30 -7.47
N ARG A 45 6.65 -4.11 -7.71
CA ARG A 45 6.29 -3.16 -6.66
C ARG A 45 5.20 -3.72 -5.74
N TYR A 46 4.20 -4.38 -6.29
CA TYR A 46 3.17 -5.02 -5.48
C TYR A 46 3.74 -6.14 -4.59
N LEU A 47 4.66 -6.96 -5.12
CA LEU A 47 5.35 -7.97 -4.32
C LEU A 47 6.20 -7.36 -3.18
N LEU A 48 6.82 -6.20 -3.42
CA LEU A 48 7.53 -5.46 -2.37
C LEU A 48 6.56 -4.98 -1.28
N TRP A 49 5.36 -4.51 -1.66
CA TRP A 49 4.33 -4.17 -0.67
C TRP A 49 3.89 -5.38 0.15
N ILE A 50 3.70 -6.55 -0.46
CA ILE A 50 3.42 -7.79 0.27
C ILE A 50 4.53 -8.08 1.29
N ALA A 51 5.78 -8.02 0.87
CA ALA A 51 6.93 -8.31 1.74
C ALA A 51 7.05 -7.30 2.90
N ALA A 52 6.79 -6.02 2.66
CA ALA A 52 6.85 -4.98 3.67
C ALA A 52 5.68 -5.06 4.66
N LEU A 53 4.45 -5.18 4.16
CA LEU A 53 3.22 -5.12 4.96
C LEU A 53 2.94 -6.43 5.72
N LEU A 54 3.35 -7.58 5.17
CA LEU A 54 3.19 -8.88 5.84
C LEU A 54 4.48 -9.35 6.52
N SER A 55 5.36 -8.43 6.90
CA SER A 55 6.57 -8.77 7.65
C SER A 55 6.21 -9.49 8.96
N PRO A 56 6.90 -10.61 9.31
CA PRO A 56 6.67 -11.32 10.58
C PRO A 56 6.98 -10.50 11.83
N ARG A 57 7.74 -9.43 11.69
CA ARG A 57 8.08 -8.47 12.74
C ARG A 57 7.74 -7.06 12.27
N PRO A 58 6.45 -6.70 12.23
CA PRO A 58 6.03 -5.39 11.75
C PRO A 58 6.52 -4.30 12.73
N PRO A 59 6.92 -3.14 12.22
CA PRO A 59 7.20 -1.98 13.08
C PRO A 59 5.91 -1.47 13.72
N ALA A 60 6.03 -0.71 14.82
CA ALA A 60 4.88 -0.09 15.47
C ALA A 60 4.15 0.93 14.58
N LEU A 61 4.88 1.60 13.67
CA LEU A 61 4.35 2.57 12.71
C LEU A 61 4.89 2.29 11.31
N LEU A 62 3.98 2.23 10.34
CA LEU A 62 4.27 2.19 8.91
C LEU A 62 3.74 3.47 8.25
N VAL A 63 4.59 4.14 7.47
CA VAL A 63 4.18 5.32 6.68
C VAL A 63 4.33 4.98 5.20
N LEU A 64 3.22 5.05 4.47
CA LEU A 64 3.13 4.76 3.05
C LEU A 64 2.81 6.07 2.32
N ASN A 65 3.76 6.56 1.53
CA ASN A 65 3.55 7.75 0.72
C ASN A 65 3.35 7.36 -0.73
N GLU A 66 2.18 7.68 -1.28
CA GLU A 66 1.76 7.35 -2.65
C GLU A 66 2.04 5.88 -3.02
N PRO A 67 1.54 4.91 -2.22
CA PRO A 67 1.84 3.49 -2.45
C PRO A 67 1.25 2.97 -3.78
N GLU A 68 0.30 3.67 -4.35
CA GLU A 68 -0.31 3.41 -5.67
C GLU A 68 0.60 3.71 -6.85
N THR A 69 1.68 4.47 -6.66
CA THR A 69 2.56 4.89 -7.75
C THR A 69 3.08 3.68 -8.53
N SER A 70 2.94 3.71 -9.86
CA SER A 70 3.31 2.65 -10.81
C SER A 70 2.51 1.35 -10.68
N LEU A 71 1.45 1.30 -9.89
CA LEU A 71 0.53 0.17 -9.85
C LEU A 71 -0.59 0.34 -10.88
N HIS A 72 -1.04 -0.78 -11.45
CA HIS A 72 -2.25 -0.77 -12.25
C HIS A 72 -3.46 -0.46 -11.35
N PRO A 73 -4.44 0.36 -11.80
CA PRO A 73 -5.61 0.71 -10.98
C PRO A 73 -6.39 -0.48 -10.41
N ASP A 74 -6.37 -1.62 -11.08
CA ASP A 74 -7.05 -2.83 -10.62
C ASP A 74 -6.37 -3.52 -9.42
N LEU A 75 -5.10 -3.16 -9.12
CA LEU A 75 -4.37 -3.64 -7.95
C LEU A 75 -4.68 -2.83 -6.68
N LEU A 76 -5.28 -1.64 -6.82
CA LEU A 76 -5.50 -0.74 -5.69
C LEU A 76 -6.46 -1.29 -4.64
N PRO A 77 -7.55 -1.97 -4.99
CA PRO A 77 -8.40 -2.62 -3.97
C PRO A 77 -7.65 -3.72 -3.20
N ALA A 78 -6.85 -4.55 -3.90
CA ALA A 78 -6.03 -5.56 -3.24
C ALA A 78 -4.97 -4.95 -2.33
N LEU A 79 -4.35 -3.82 -2.74
CA LEU A 79 -3.43 -3.05 -1.89
C LEU A 79 -4.15 -2.51 -0.65
N GLY A 80 -5.37 -1.98 -0.77
CA GLY A 80 -6.16 -1.49 0.36
C GLY A 80 -6.43 -2.58 1.39
N ARG A 81 -6.82 -3.79 0.94
CA ARG A 81 -7.01 -4.95 1.82
C ARG A 81 -5.71 -5.39 2.49
N LEU A 82 -4.59 -5.37 1.75
CA LEU A 82 -3.27 -5.69 2.29
C LEU A 82 -2.85 -4.70 3.39
N VAL A 83 -3.10 -3.40 3.19
CA VAL A 83 -2.88 -2.36 4.20
C VAL A 83 -3.77 -2.60 5.43
N GLY A 84 -5.05 -2.91 5.23
CA GLY A 84 -5.97 -3.25 6.31
C GLY A 84 -5.51 -4.46 7.14
N GLN A 85 -4.92 -5.48 6.49
CA GLN A 85 -4.32 -6.61 7.19
C GLN A 85 -3.10 -6.20 8.02
N ALA A 86 -2.22 -5.35 7.48
CA ALA A 86 -1.05 -4.83 8.20
C ALA A 86 -1.47 -3.97 9.41
N ALA A 87 -2.57 -3.23 9.29
CA ALA A 87 -3.09 -2.35 10.35
C ALA A 87 -3.56 -3.11 11.61
N GLN A 88 -3.77 -4.43 11.51
CA GLN A 88 -4.06 -5.28 12.68
C GLN A 88 -2.86 -5.40 13.64
N HIS A 89 -1.65 -5.11 13.18
CA HIS A 89 -0.41 -5.29 13.95
C HIS A 89 0.47 -4.05 13.99
N SER A 90 0.12 -3.00 13.25
CA SER A 90 0.89 -1.75 13.14
C SER A 90 -0.05 -0.57 13.02
N GLN A 91 0.34 0.59 13.51
CA GLN A 91 -0.29 1.82 13.07
C GLN A 91 0.15 2.12 11.63
N VAL A 92 -0.79 2.30 10.71
CA VAL A 92 -0.47 2.58 9.31
C VAL A 92 -0.97 3.98 8.94
N LEU A 93 -0.07 4.82 8.44
CA LEU A 93 -0.38 6.13 7.88
C LEU A 93 -0.21 6.04 6.36
N VAL A 94 -1.28 6.30 5.61
CA VAL A 94 -1.26 6.30 4.16
C VAL A 94 -1.50 7.72 3.65
N VAL A 95 -0.62 8.20 2.80
CA VAL A 95 -0.82 9.43 2.02
C VAL A 95 -1.07 9.02 0.58
N SER A 96 -2.25 9.32 0.06
CA SER A 96 -2.67 8.90 -1.28
C SER A 96 -3.63 9.90 -1.91
N HIS A 97 -3.60 9.96 -3.24
CA HIS A 97 -4.59 10.69 -4.04
C HIS A 97 -5.43 9.75 -4.92
N ALA A 98 -5.25 8.44 -4.80
CA ALA A 98 -5.96 7.42 -5.57
C ALA A 98 -7.33 7.11 -4.94
N ALA A 99 -8.40 7.63 -5.53
CA ALA A 99 -9.77 7.46 -5.01
C ALA A 99 -10.16 5.99 -4.76
N ARG A 100 -9.72 5.05 -5.62
CA ARG A 100 -10.01 3.60 -5.45
C ARG A 100 -9.32 3.01 -4.23
N LEU A 101 -8.08 3.43 -3.93
CA LEU A 101 -7.36 2.99 -2.73
C LEU A 101 -8.03 3.56 -1.48
N VAL A 102 -8.30 4.87 -1.48
CA VAL A 102 -8.97 5.56 -0.36
C VAL A 102 -10.33 4.91 -0.07
N ALA A 103 -11.16 4.68 -1.10
CA ALA A 103 -12.46 4.04 -0.92
C ALA A 103 -12.36 2.65 -0.27
N THR A 104 -11.37 1.83 -0.67
CA THR A 104 -11.17 0.51 -0.04
C THR A 104 -10.68 0.62 1.39
N LEU A 105 -9.84 1.60 1.71
CA LEU A 105 -9.37 1.83 3.08
C LEU A 105 -10.51 2.31 3.99
N GLU A 106 -11.40 3.17 3.49
CA GLU A 106 -12.56 3.70 4.22
C GLU A 106 -13.62 2.64 4.53
N GLU A 107 -13.60 1.49 3.85
CA GLU A 107 -14.44 0.35 4.24
C GLU A 107 -14.02 -0.25 5.60
N HIS A 108 -12.81 0.03 6.06
CA HIS A 108 -12.32 -0.43 7.35
C HIS A 108 -12.86 0.44 8.49
N PRO A 109 -13.52 -0.14 9.51
CA PRO A 109 -14.18 0.63 10.57
C PRO A 109 -13.21 1.47 11.43
N GLU A 110 -11.93 1.11 11.47
CA GLU A 110 -10.88 1.83 12.22
C GLU A 110 -10.08 2.80 11.32
N CYS A 111 -10.50 2.99 10.07
CA CYS A 111 -9.86 3.95 9.17
C CYS A 111 -10.36 5.36 9.48
N HIS A 112 -9.42 6.29 9.65
CA HIS A 112 -9.70 7.71 9.77
C HIS A 112 -9.12 8.44 8.57
N SER A 113 -10.00 8.91 7.68
CA SER A 113 -9.63 9.66 6.49
C SER A 113 -9.59 11.15 6.78
N LEU A 114 -8.51 11.82 6.38
CA LEU A 114 -8.32 13.26 6.47
C LEU A 114 -8.13 13.83 5.07
N GLY A 115 -9.16 14.49 4.53
CA GLY A 115 -9.05 15.21 3.27
C GLY A 115 -8.23 16.49 3.41
N LEU A 116 -7.30 16.70 2.50
CA LEU A 116 -6.52 17.93 2.40
C LEU A 116 -6.96 18.69 1.15
N GLU A 117 -7.14 20.00 1.29
CA GLU A 117 -7.48 20.89 0.17
C GLU A 117 -6.56 22.11 0.13
N LYS A 118 -6.41 22.71 -1.04
CA LYS A 118 -5.71 23.98 -1.23
C LYS A 118 -6.71 25.11 -1.24
N ASP A 119 -6.53 26.08 -0.34
CA ASP A 119 -7.30 27.31 -0.29
C ASP A 119 -6.34 28.51 -0.28
N PHE A 120 -6.39 29.37 -1.30
CA PHE A 120 -5.51 30.55 -1.49
C PHE A 120 -4.01 30.29 -1.25
N GLY A 121 -3.51 29.09 -1.63
CA GLY A 121 -2.09 28.71 -1.47
C GLY A 121 -1.75 28.02 -0.14
N GLU A 122 -2.67 27.98 0.82
CA GLU A 122 -2.53 27.22 2.06
C GLU A 122 -3.11 25.83 1.94
N THR A 123 -2.52 24.85 2.61
CA THR A 123 -3.10 23.50 2.75
C THR A 123 -3.98 23.47 4.00
N ARG A 124 -5.25 23.10 3.81
CA ARG A 124 -6.25 22.99 4.90
C ARG A 124 -6.79 21.57 4.98
N ILE A 125 -7.19 21.17 6.19
CA ILE A 125 -7.94 19.94 6.41
C ILE A 125 -9.41 20.23 6.11
N GLN A 126 -10.02 19.41 5.25
CA GLN A 126 -11.44 19.52 4.91
C GLN A 126 -12.31 19.38 6.16
N GLY A 127 -13.28 20.27 6.29
CA GLY A 127 -14.25 20.25 7.40
C GLY A 127 -13.73 20.71 8.76
N LEU A 128 -12.43 21.05 8.88
CA LEU A 128 -11.89 21.60 10.13
C LEU A 128 -12.25 23.09 10.23
N ARG A 129 -13.05 23.43 11.24
CA ARG A 129 -13.40 24.83 11.52
C ARG A 129 -12.19 25.56 12.10
N GLU A 130 -12.13 26.88 11.89
CA GLU A 130 -11.03 27.72 12.37
C GLU A 130 -10.86 27.67 13.91
N LEU A 131 -11.97 27.47 14.64
CA LEU A 131 -11.98 27.31 16.10
C LEU A 131 -11.49 25.94 16.60
N ASP A 132 -11.46 24.93 15.71
CA ASP A 132 -11.03 23.56 16.04
C ASP A 132 -9.55 23.34 15.73
N ARG A 133 -8.86 24.38 15.21
CA ARG A 133 -7.45 24.31 14.90
C ARG A 133 -6.63 24.25 16.18
N PRO A 134 -5.72 23.27 16.33
CA PRO A 134 -4.77 23.28 17.44
C PRO A 134 -3.93 24.56 17.38
N ALA A 135 -3.75 25.21 18.52
CA ALA A 135 -2.87 26.37 18.62
C ALA A 135 -1.41 25.92 18.46
N TRP A 136 -0.89 25.99 17.24
CA TRP A 136 0.52 25.74 16.97
C TRP A 136 1.31 27.03 17.22
N TYR A 137 2.12 27.04 18.26
CA TYR A 137 3.08 28.11 18.49
C TYR A 137 4.44 27.65 17.95
N TRP A 138 4.84 28.20 16.81
CA TRP A 138 6.22 28.08 16.37
C TRP A 138 7.08 29.02 17.23
N PRO A 139 8.16 28.52 17.84
CA PRO A 139 9.09 29.42 18.51
C PRO A 139 9.64 30.39 17.49
N VAL A 140 9.47 31.70 17.77
CA VAL A 140 10.08 32.79 16.98
C VAL A 140 11.57 32.63 17.14
N ARG A 141 12.30 32.48 16.02
CA ARG A 141 13.77 32.49 16.02
C ARG A 141 14.31 33.85 16.24
#